data_3696f5b145ed503a1754b420d79e3dc1
#
_entry.id   3696f5b145ed503a1754b420d79e3dc1
#
_cell.length_a   1.000
_cell.length_b   1.000
_cell.length_c   1.000
_cell.angle_alpha   90.00
_cell.angle_beta   90.00
_cell.angle_gamma   90.00
#
_symmetry.space_group_name_H-M   'P 1'
#
loop_
_entity.id
_entity.type
_entity.pdbx_description
1 polymer ?
#
loop_
_entity_poly.entity_id
_entity_poly.type
_entity_poly.pdbx_seq_one_letter_code
_entity_poly.pdbx_strand_id
1 'polypeptide(L)'
;MSTFIDTLPWKKQSGFTLIELMIVVAIIGILAAIAVPQYNTYITKSKASEGLSLANGAKLAVAEYHSMNGEMPVNNEQAGWESVSGSSVGSINIGGAGVVTVIYNDDAGAELRGKTLELTPTADGAINWSCKATGISKYVKGCTE
;
A
#
# COMPACT_ATOMS: atom_id res chain seq x y z
N MET A 1 7.69 74.50 -30.35
CA MET A 1 6.92 73.44 -29.70
C MET A 1 7.45 72.12 -30.24
N SER A 2 8.50 71.55 -29.62
CA SER A 2 9.19 70.35 -30.11
C SER A 2 8.72 69.16 -29.29
N THR A 3 8.04 68.24 -29.96
CA THR A 3 7.54 67.00 -29.38
C THR A 3 8.72 66.00 -29.31
N PHE A 4 9.20 65.70 -28.11
CA PHE A 4 10.16 64.67 -27.83
C PHE A 4 9.44 63.34 -27.83
N ILE A 5 9.62 62.51 -28.88
CA ILE A 5 9.16 61.16 -28.90
C ILE A 5 10.24 60.29 -28.30
N ASP A 6 10.05 59.92 -27.03
CA ASP A 6 10.91 59.01 -26.30
C ASP A 6 10.72 57.60 -26.89
N THR A 7 11.69 57.15 -27.70
CA THR A 7 11.72 55.79 -28.24
C THR A 7 12.22 54.84 -27.13
N LEU A 8 11.28 54.22 -26.40
CA LEU A 8 11.60 53.13 -25.48
C LEU A 8 12.34 52.01 -26.21
N PRO A 9 13.52 51.57 -25.72
CA PRO A 9 14.25 50.49 -26.34
C PRO A 9 13.44 49.16 -26.14
N TRP A 10 13.00 48.57 -27.23
CA TRP A 10 12.43 47.25 -27.20
C TRP A 10 13.45 46.24 -26.70
N LYS A 11 13.25 45.73 -25.47
CA LYS A 11 14.07 44.62 -24.96
C LYS A 11 13.83 43.41 -25.89
N LYS A 12 14.88 42.94 -26.57
CA LYS A 12 14.86 41.69 -27.31
C LYS A 12 14.53 40.56 -26.32
N GLN A 13 13.33 40.02 -26.41
CA GLN A 13 12.97 38.79 -25.70
C GLN A 13 13.63 37.64 -26.47
N SER A 14 14.58 36.96 -25.84
CA SER A 14 15.11 35.69 -26.34
C SER A 14 14.06 34.60 -26.07
N GLY A 15 13.50 34.07 -27.14
CA GLY A 15 12.59 32.90 -27.06
C GLY A 15 13.40 31.60 -27.00
N PHE A 16 12.77 30.54 -26.50
CA PHE A 16 13.33 29.19 -26.54
C PHE A 16 13.39 28.66 -27.99
N THR A 17 14.45 27.93 -28.29
CA THR A 17 14.56 27.24 -29.56
C THR A 17 13.72 25.95 -29.54
N LEU A 18 13.26 25.51 -30.70
CA LEU A 18 12.51 24.27 -30.86
C LEU A 18 13.34 23.06 -30.38
N ILE A 19 14.66 23.07 -30.64
CA ILE A 19 15.53 21.97 -30.23
C ILE A 19 15.72 21.89 -28.73
N GLU A 20 15.79 23.03 -28.01
CA GLU A 20 15.86 23.06 -26.55
C GLU A 20 14.60 22.44 -25.94
N LEU A 21 13.42 22.72 -26.52
CA LEU A 21 12.19 22.09 -26.04
C LEU A 21 12.17 20.59 -26.33
N MET A 22 12.63 20.17 -27.52
CA MET A 22 12.65 18.76 -27.91
C MET A 22 13.53 17.90 -27.00
N ILE A 23 14.74 18.37 -26.66
CA ILE A 23 15.63 17.60 -25.76
C ILE A 23 15.07 17.51 -24.34
N VAL A 24 14.41 18.56 -23.85
CA VAL A 24 13.78 18.57 -22.53
C VAL A 24 12.67 17.54 -22.45
N VAL A 25 11.74 17.52 -23.42
CA VAL A 25 10.65 16.53 -23.40
C VAL A 25 11.16 15.11 -23.61
N ALA A 26 12.24 14.92 -24.37
CA ALA A 26 12.88 13.61 -24.54
C ALA A 26 13.44 13.09 -23.21
N ILE A 27 14.15 13.93 -22.45
CA ILE A 27 14.71 13.57 -21.14
C ILE A 27 13.58 13.27 -20.14
N ILE A 28 12.54 14.12 -20.08
CA ILE A 28 11.38 13.89 -19.22
C ILE A 28 10.70 12.57 -19.58
N GLY A 29 10.57 12.25 -20.86
CA GLY A 29 9.99 10.98 -21.33
C GLY A 29 10.77 9.75 -20.82
N ILE A 30 12.10 9.80 -20.88
CA ILE A 30 12.96 8.71 -20.38
C ILE A 30 12.83 8.57 -18.86
N LEU A 31 12.86 9.67 -18.12
CA LEU A 31 12.72 9.66 -16.67
C LEU A 31 11.34 9.15 -16.24
N ALA A 32 10.28 9.59 -16.91
CA ALA A 32 8.92 9.15 -16.63
C ALA A 32 8.72 7.65 -16.89
N ALA A 33 9.35 7.10 -17.94
CA ALA A 33 9.28 5.67 -18.26
C ALA A 33 9.78 4.77 -17.13
N ILE A 34 10.74 5.24 -16.33
CA ILE A 34 11.27 4.51 -15.17
C ILE A 34 10.50 4.85 -13.89
N ALA A 35 10.15 6.12 -13.71
CA ALA A 35 9.54 6.60 -12.46
C ALA A 35 8.11 6.10 -12.25
N VAL A 36 7.28 6.07 -13.29
CA VAL A 36 5.86 5.69 -13.18
C VAL A 36 5.66 4.26 -12.68
N PRO A 37 6.29 3.21 -13.24
CA PRO A 37 6.11 1.85 -12.73
C PRO A 37 6.62 1.65 -11.29
N GLN A 38 7.69 2.35 -10.91
CA GLN A 38 8.19 2.32 -9.54
C GLN A 38 7.21 2.96 -8.56
N TYR A 39 6.61 4.09 -8.95
CA TYR A 39 5.59 4.76 -8.15
C TYR A 39 4.36 3.87 -7.94
N ASN A 40 3.87 3.21 -8.99
CA ASN A 40 2.75 2.26 -8.88
C ASN A 40 3.06 1.09 -7.93
N THR A 41 4.29 0.56 -8.01
CA THR A 41 4.74 -0.50 -7.10
C THR A 41 4.77 0.00 -5.65
N TYR A 42 5.23 1.22 -5.41
CA TYR A 42 5.26 1.82 -4.09
C TYR A 42 3.84 1.99 -3.50
N ILE A 43 2.89 2.49 -4.30
CA ILE A 43 1.48 2.62 -3.89
C ILE A 43 0.87 1.26 -3.57
N THR A 44 1.12 0.23 -4.40
CA THR A 44 0.63 -1.12 -4.13
C THR A 44 1.19 -1.70 -2.84
N LYS A 45 2.49 -1.50 -2.56
CA LYS A 45 3.10 -1.89 -1.28
C LYS A 45 2.50 -1.16 -0.08
N SER A 46 2.22 0.13 -0.22
CA SER A 46 1.57 0.91 0.83
C SER A 46 0.17 0.37 1.16
N LYS A 47 -0.63 0.07 0.15
CA LYS A 47 -1.95 -0.54 0.29
C LYS A 47 -1.88 -1.94 0.90
N ALA A 48 -0.91 -2.76 0.49
CA ALA A 48 -0.69 -4.06 1.07
C ALA A 48 -0.29 -3.99 2.56
N SER A 49 0.51 -2.99 2.93
CA SER A 49 0.92 -2.75 4.32
C SER A 49 -0.23 -2.26 5.21
N GLU A 50 -1.25 -1.61 4.65
CA GLU A 50 -2.47 -1.25 5.38
C GLU A 50 -3.13 -2.50 5.97
N GLY A 51 -3.22 -3.59 5.18
CA GLY A 51 -3.77 -4.87 5.66
C GLY A 51 -3.01 -5.43 6.86
N LEU A 52 -1.67 -5.42 6.83
CA LEU A 52 -0.84 -5.85 7.96
C LEU A 52 -1.05 -4.96 9.20
N SER A 53 -1.15 -3.64 8.99
CA SER A 53 -1.35 -2.69 10.07
C SER A 53 -2.69 -2.90 10.78
N LEU A 54 -3.77 -3.06 10.02
CA LEU A 54 -5.11 -3.32 10.55
C LEU A 54 -5.21 -4.71 11.20
N ALA A 55 -4.50 -5.71 10.66
CA ALA A 55 -4.47 -7.06 11.21
C ALA A 55 -3.83 -7.14 12.62
N ASN A 56 -3.06 -6.13 13.04
CA ASN A 56 -2.47 -6.13 14.38
C ASN A 56 -3.52 -6.14 15.49
N GLY A 57 -4.68 -5.50 15.28
CA GLY A 57 -5.80 -5.58 16.23
C GLY A 57 -6.35 -6.99 16.37
N ALA A 58 -6.56 -7.69 15.26
CA ALA A 58 -7.00 -9.09 15.28
C ALA A 58 -5.96 -10.03 15.91
N LYS A 59 -4.66 -9.80 15.62
CA LYS A 59 -3.57 -10.56 16.27
C LYS A 59 -3.57 -10.38 17.79
N LEU A 60 -3.84 -9.16 18.25
CA LEU A 60 -3.92 -8.88 19.70
C LEU A 60 -5.11 -9.64 20.31
N ALA A 61 -6.29 -9.58 19.68
CA ALA A 61 -7.48 -10.30 20.14
C ALA A 61 -7.24 -11.82 20.24
N VAL A 62 -6.56 -12.42 19.24
CA VAL A 62 -6.15 -13.84 19.29
C VAL A 62 -5.20 -14.10 20.46
N ALA A 63 -4.23 -13.23 20.68
CA ALA A 63 -3.25 -13.39 21.76
C ALA A 63 -3.90 -13.27 23.15
N GLU A 64 -4.82 -12.35 23.34
CA GLU A 64 -5.58 -12.18 24.57
C GLU A 64 -6.47 -13.40 24.85
N TYR A 65 -7.20 -13.89 23.87
CA TYR A 65 -8.01 -15.09 24.01
C TYR A 65 -7.16 -16.30 24.40
N HIS A 66 -6.05 -16.52 23.69
CA HIS A 66 -5.13 -17.62 23.99
C HIS A 66 -4.55 -17.52 25.40
N SER A 67 -4.19 -16.31 25.85
CA SER A 67 -3.66 -16.10 27.20
C SER A 67 -4.67 -16.45 28.30
N MET A 68 -5.96 -16.22 28.06
CA MET A 68 -7.02 -16.49 29.04
C MET A 68 -7.51 -17.94 29.00
N ASN A 69 -7.53 -18.57 27.84
CA ASN A 69 -8.18 -19.87 27.66
C ASN A 69 -7.18 -21.02 27.40
N GLY A 70 -5.93 -20.73 27.07
CA GLY A 70 -4.90 -21.73 26.76
C GLY A 70 -5.01 -22.36 25.36
N GLU A 71 -6.01 -21.95 24.58
CA GLU A 71 -6.26 -22.43 23.22
C GLU A 71 -6.51 -21.28 22.25
N MET A 72 -6.38 -21.54 20.93
CA MET A 72 -6.61 -20.54 19.89
C MET A 72 -8.11 -20.38 19.61
N PRO A 73 -8.61 -19.15 19.36
CA PRO A 73 -9.99 -18.93 18.98
C PRO A 73 -10.28 -19.53 17.60
N VAL A 74 -11.54 -19.95 17.37
CA VAL A 74 -11.95 -20.54 16.09
C VAL A 74 -12.69 -19.55 15.20
N ASN A 75 -13.09 -18.39 15.71
CA ASN A 75 -13.82 -17.35 14.97
C ASN A 75 -13.70 -15.98 15.66
N ASN A 76 -14.26 -14.96 14.99
CA ASN A 76 -14.28 -13.58 15.49
C ASN A 76 -14.98 -13.44 16.85
N GLU A 77 -16.10 -14.16 17.03
CA GLU A 77 -16.93 -14.04 18.24
C GLU A 77 -16.17 -14.52 19.49
N GLN A 78 -15.49 -15.67 19.41
CA GLN A 78 -14.67 -16.17 20.51
C GLN A 78 -13.50 -15.22 20.84
N ALA A 79 -12.87 -14.66 19.83
CA ALA A 79 -11.78 -13.70 20.01
C ALA A 79 -12.26 -12.33 20.50
N GLY A 80 -13.58 -12.08 20.57
CA GLY A 80 -14.12 -10.74 20.85
C GLY A 80 -13.74 -9.71 19.78
N TRP A 81 -13.56 -10.14 18.54
CA TRP A 81 -13.13 -9.31 17.41
C TRP A 81 -14.27 -8.94 16.49
N GLU A 82 -14.43 -7.66 16.21
CA GLU A 82 -15.28 -7.19 15.12
C GLU A 82 -14.44 -6.95 13.87
N SER A 83 -14.90 -7.50 12.73
CA SER A 83 -14.19 -7.31 11.46
C SER A 83 -14.10 -5.82 11.13
N VAL A 84 -12.90 -5.36 10.81
CA VAL A 84 -12.64 -3.98 10.39
C VAL A 84 -12.36 -3.93 8.90
N SER A 85 -12.67 -2.79 8.30
CA SER A 85 -12.35 -2.45 6.91
C SER A 85 -11.47 -1.20 6.86
N GLY A 86 -10.78 -1.02 5.75
CA GLY A 86 -9.93 0.12 5.47
C GLY A 86 -10.13 0.65 4.06
N SER A 87 -9.26 1.55 3.61
CA SER A 87 -9.35 2.08 2.25
C SER A 87 -9.07 1.03 1.18
N SER A 88 -8.14 0.11 1.45
CA SER A 88 -7.77 -0.99 0.55
C SER A 88 -8.16 -2.37 1.09
N VAL A 89 -8.68 -2.43 2.32
CA VAL A 89 -9.04 -3.66 3.02
C VAL A 89 -10.55 -3.77 3.14
N GLY A 90 -11.11 -4.87 2.63
CA GLY A 90 -12.55 -5.14 2.70
C GLY A 90 -12.97 -5.71 4.04
N SER A 91 -12.20 -6.66 4.57
CA SER A 91 -12.48 -7.27 5.88
C SER A 91 -11.24 -7.93 6.48
N ILE A 92 -11.26 -8.07 7.80
CA ILE A 92 -10.26 -8.84 8.56
C ILE A 92 -11.00 -9.77 9.48
N ASN A 93 -10.78 -11.07 9.32
CA ASN A 93 -11.49 -12.10 10.05
C ASN A 93 -10.54 -13.06 10.73
N ILE A 94 -10.98 -13.60 11.88
CA ILE A 94 -10.29 -14.65 12.62
C ILE A 94 -11.03 -15.96 12.30
N GLY A 95 -10.27 -16.94 11.83
CA GLY A 95 -10.75 -18.29 11.53
C GLY A 95 -10.18 -19.34 12.47
N GLY A 96 -10.41 -20.60 12.12
CA GLY A 96 -9.96 -21.73 12.93
C GLY A 96 -8.47 -21.68 13.29
N ALA A 97 -8.12 -22.10 14.50
CA ALA A 97 -6.77 -22.05 15.06
C ALA A 97 -6.17 -20.64 15.15
N GLY A 98 -7.01 -19.61 15.26
CA GLY A 98 -6.58 -18.22 15.41
C GLY A 98 -5.98 -17.59 14.15
N VAL A 99 -6.20 -18.18 12.98
CA VAL A 99 -5.70 -17.63 11.71
C VAL A 99 -6.40 -16.32 11.39
N VAL A 100 -5.62 -15.25 11.20
CA VAL A 100 -6.12 -13.94 10.81
C VAL A 100 -6.05 -13.82 9.29
N THR A 101 -7.19 -13.62 8.64
CA THR A 101 -7.30 -13.46 7.18
C THR A 101 -7.69 -12.03 6.85
N VAL A 102 -6.84 -11.34 6.08
CA VAL A 102 -7.11 -10.03 5.48
C VAL A 102 -7.58 -10.23 4.06
N ILE A 103 -8.68 -9.61 3.68
CA ILE A 103 -9.22 -9.63 2.31
C ILE A 103 -9.15 -8.22 1.75
N TYR A 104 -8.44 -8.03 0.64
CA TYR A 104 -8.34 -6.74 -0.04
C TYR A 104 -9.59 -6.47 -0.90
N ASN A 105 -10.08 -5.23 -0.86
CA ASN A 105 -11.27 -4.79 -1.59
C ASN A 105 -10.96 -4.35 -3.05
N ASP A 106 -11.98 -3.86 -3.75
CA ASP A 106 -11.83 -3.39 -5.13
C ASP A 106 -10.97 -2.13 -5.27
N ASP A 107 -10.92 -1.29 -4.23
CA ASP A 107 -10.13 -0.05 -4.20
C ASP A 107 -8.63 -0.30 -3.93
N ALA A 108 -8.28 -1.53 -3.56
CA ALA A 108 -6.89 -1.93 -3.40
C ALA A 108 -6.07 -1.86 -4.72
N GLY A 109 -6.76 -1.88 -5.85
CA GLY A 109 -6.14 -1.90 -7.18
C GLY A 109 -5.99 -3.30 -7.75
N ALA A 110 -5.74 -3.40 -9.05
CA ALA A 110 -5.77 -4.66 -9.81
C ALA A 110 -4.88 -5.77 -9.24
N GLU A 111 -3.73 -5.40 -8.67
CA GLU A 111 -2.76 -6.36 -8.13
C GLU A 111 -3.18 -7.00 -6.81
N LEU A 112 -3.98 -6.28 -5.99
CA LEU A 112 -4.41 -6.73 -4.66
C LEU A 112 -5.87 -7.14 -4.61
N ARG A 113 -6.70 -6.69 -5.55
CA ARG A 113 -8.15 -6.93 -5.57
C ARG A 113 -8.50 -8.41 -5.36
N GLY A 114 -9.30 -8.70 -4.34
CA GLY A 114 -9.73 -10.05 -4.00
C GLY A 114 -8.63 -10.99 -3.53
N LYS A 115 -7.41 -10.48 -3.35
CA LYS A 115 -6.30 -11.25 -2.79
C LYS A 115 -6.39 -11.29 -1.27
N THR A 116 -5.76 -12.31 -0.70
CA THR A 116 -5.75 -12.54 0.74
C THR A 116 -4.34 -12.54 1.31
N LEU A 117 -4.26 -12.10 2.55
CA LEU A 117 -3.10 -12.21 3.40
C LEU A 117 -3.51 -13.03 4.64
N GLU A 118 -2.81 -14.11 4.91
CA GLU A 118 -3.07 -14.98 6.05
C GLU A 118 -1.92 -14.89 7.06
N LEU A 119 -2.28 -14.66 8.31
CA LEU A 119 -1.37 -14.64 9.44
C LEU A 119 -1.72 -15.82 10.35
N THR A 120 -0.84 -16.79 10.42
CA THR A 120 -1.04 -18.03 11.20
C THR A 120 -0.25 -17.95 12.48
N PRO A 121 -0.91 -18.04 13.66
CA PRO A 121 -0.21 -18.09 14.95
C PRO A 121 0.35 -19.47 15.23
N THR A 122 1.49 -19.51 15.91
CA THR A 122 2.08 -20.73 16.48
C THR A 122 2.43 -20.44 17.93
N ALA A 123 1.89 -21.22 18.85
CA ALA A 123 2.14 -21.07 20.28
C ALA A 123 3.25 -22.05 20.72
N ASP A 124 4.45 -21.53 20.83
CA ASP A 124 5.63 -22.20 21.37
C ASP A 124 6.23 -21.35 22.51
N GLY A 125 5.47 -21.24 23.59
CA GLY A 125 5.76 -20.31 24.67
C GLY A 125 5.23 -18.90 24.41
N ALA A 126 5.82 -18.17 23.45
CA ALA A 126 5.26 -16.92 22.93
C ALA A 126 4.54 -17.18 21.60
N ILE A 127 3.51 -16.37 21.28
CA ILE A 127 2.84 -16.49 19.97
C ILE A 127 3.74 -15.91 18.88
N ASN A 128 4.16 -16.78 17.97
CA ASN A 128 4.86 -16.42 16.75
C ASN A 128 3.88 -16.39 15.58
N TRP A 129 4.09 -15.49 14.64
CA TRP A 129 3.20 -15.31 13.49
C TRP A 129 3.94 -15.59 12.19
N SER A 130 3.45 -16.56 11.44
CA SER A 130 3.86 -16.74 10.05
C SER A 130 2.89 -16.01 9.12
N CYS A 131 3.40 -15.53 7.99
CA CYS A 131 2.63 -14.74 7.03
C CYS A 131 2.67 -15.42 5.66
N LYS A 132 1.50 -15.63 5.07
CA LYS A 132 1.32 -16.10 3.71
C LYS A 132 0.52 -15.07 2.91
N ALA A 133 1.02 -14.73 1.70
CA ALA A 133 0.46 -13.67 0.86
C ALA A 133 0.29 -14.19 -0.57
N THR A 134 -0.76 -14.97 -0.81
CA THR A 134 -0.98 -15.69 -2.06
C THR A 134 -1.15 -14.75 -3.25
N GLY A 135 -0.19 -14.81 -4.19
CA GLY A 135 -0.14 -13.99 -5.40
C GLY A 135 0.25 -12.53 -5.19
N ILE A 136 0.61 -12.13 -3.98
CA ILE A 136 0.99 -10.75 -3.62
C ILE A 136 2.22 -10.66 -2.72
N SER A 137 2.95 -11.75 -2.51
CA SER A 137 4.15 -11.82 -1.64
C SER A 137 5.20 -10.76 -1.98
N LYS A 138 5.37 -10.40 -3.26
CA LYS A 138 6.27 -9.33 -3.71
C LYS A 138 5.94 -7.93 -3.17
N TYR A 139 4.70 -7.71 -2.72
CA TYR A 139 4.24 -6.45 -2.16
C TYR A 139 4.24 -6.43 -0.63
N VAL A 140 4.32 -7.60 0.01
CA VAL A 140 4.25 -7.75 1.47
C VAL A 140 5.56 -8.33 1.99
N LYS A 141 6.40 -7.48 2.57
CA LYS A 141 7.71 -7.90 3.07
C LYS A 141 7.56 -8.89 4.24
N GLY A 142 8.28 -10.02 4.16
CA GLY A 142 8.31 -11.02 5.23
C GLY A 142 7.20 -12.08 5.13
N CYS A 143 6.36 -12.05 4.10
CA CYS A 143 5.38 -13.09 3.81
C CYS A 143 5.87 -14.03 2.72
N THR A 144 5.48 -15.30 2.84
CA THR A 144 5.70 -16.34 1.82
C THR A 144 4.56 -16.33 0.80
N GLU A 145 4.75 -17.06 -0.31
CA GLU A 145 3.74 -17.26 -1.34
C GLU A 145 2.65 -18.25 -0.87
#